data_d427fd7b8a2b3c7cc24e92399c225d0b
#
_entry.id   d427fd7b8a2b3c7cc24e92399c225d0b
#
_cell.length_a   1.000
_cell.length_b   1.000
_cell.length_c   1.000
_cell.angle_alpha   90.00
_cell.angle_beta   90.00
_cell.angle_gamma   90.00
#
_symmetry.space_group_name_H-M   'P 1'
#
loop_
_entity.id
_entity.type
_entity.pdbx_description
1 polymer ?
#
loop_
_entity_poly.entity_id
_entity_poly.type
_entity_poly.pdbx_seq_one_letter_code
_entity_poly.pdbx_strand_id
1 'polypeptide(L)'
;MANVKCPKCQNLISEVQPGQLVKCPKCGYDMKLAGSTSAQTSSANSFSGNSKKRKTAPLAPWKLVSGILSMILFIVVSFQSCAAGAYNALSNNGESSGSGGIILAILMLSGGIVSVATRKSERNGGNIALIVLFGLASFFGFVLAGSFTDLNVWAFWCLVNAVLAIVALVKNR
;
A
#
# COMPACT_ATOMS: atom_id res chain seq x y z
N MET A 1 11.85 -32.89 -31.29
CA MET A 1 11.86 -33.59 -29.99
C MET A 1 12.65 -32.74 -29.03
N ALA A 2 12.06 -32.23 -27.99
CA ALA A 2 12.70 -31.33 -27.02
C ALA A 2 12.93 -32.04 -25.70
N ASN A 3 14.10 -31.87 -25.13
CA ASN A 3 14.41 -32.35 -23.78
C ASN A 3 14.06 -31.29 -22.77
N VAL A 4 13.23 -31.62 -21.79
CA VAL A 4 12.77 -30.66 -20.76
C VAL A 4 13.20 -31.14 -19.38
N LYS A 5 13.71 -30.23 -18.57
CA LYS A 5 14.08 -30.49 -17.17
C LYS A 5 12.87 -30.24 -16.26
N CYS A 6 12.55 -31.20 -15.40
CA CYS A 6 11.52 -31.05 -14.38
C CYS A 6 11.92 -29.95 -13.39
N PRO A 7 11.08 -28.91 -13.13
CA PRO A 7 11.42 -27.82 -12.22
C PRO A 7 11.50 -28.25 -10.75
N LYS A 8 10.90 -29.39 -10.39
CA LYS A 8 10.88 -29.87 -9.02
C LYS A 8 12.04 -30.79 -8.63
N CYS A 9 12.48 -31.66 -9.55
CA CYS A 9 13.54 -32.64 -9.26
C CYS A 9 14.71 -32.61 -10.25
N GLN A 10 14.70 -31.68 -11.21
CA GLN A 10 15.72 -31.49 -12.27
C GLN A 10 15.98 -32.70 -13.17
N ASN A 11 15.11 -33.72 -13.11
CA ASN A 11 15.24 -34.90 -13.97
C ASN A 11 14.97 -34.52 -15.45
N LEU A 12 15.78 -35.03 -16.37
CA LEU A 12 15.61 -34.82 -17.80
C LEU A 12 14.54 -35.79 -18.33
N ILE A 13 13.54 -35.22 -19.01
CA ILE A 13 12.50 -35.99 -19.70
C ILE A 13 12.72 -35.81 -21.20
N SER A 14 13.04 -36.90 -21.88
CA SER A 14 13.20 -36.96 -23.33
C SER A 14 11.87 -37.24 -24.02
N GLU A 15 11.73 -36.80 -25.26
CA GLU A 15 10.57 -37.05 -26.13
C GLU A 15 9.26 -36.39 -25.73
N VAL A 16 9.28 -35.10 -25.47
CA VAL A 16 8.05 -34.37 -25.14
C VAL A 16 7.56 -33.55 -26.32
N GLN A 17 6.27 -33.66 -26.65
CA GLN A 17 5.63 -32.84 -27.68
C GLN A 17 5.12 -31.52 -27.06
N PRO A 18 5.25 -30.38 -27.78
CA PRO A 18 4.76 -29.09 -27.31
C PRO A 18 3.23 -29.09 -27.18
N GLY A 19 2.72 -28.58 -26.05
CA GLY A 19 1.29 -28.49 -25.74
C GLY A 19 0.70 -29.65 -24.94
N GLN A 20 1.46 -30.70 -24.66
CA GLN A 20 1.00 -31.86 -23.90
C GLN A 20 1.25 -31.72 -22.41
N LEU A 21 0.34 -32.26 -21.59
CA LEU A 21 0.55 -32.44 -20.17
C LEU A 21 1.45 -33.66 -19.92
N VAL A 22 2.63 -33.42 -19.36
CA VAL A 22 3.61 -34.47 -19.10
C VAL A 22 3.83 -34.61 -17.61
N LYS A 23 3.70 -35.85 -17.15
CA LYS A 23 3.92 -36.20 -15.75
C LYS A 23 5.37 -36.68 -15.54
N CYS A 24 6.09 -36.04 -14.62
CA CYS A 24 7.45 -36.44 -14.32
C CYS A 24 7.49 -37.84 -13.72
N PRO A 25 8.23 -38.80 -14.32
CA PRO A 25 8.25 -40.20 -13.84
C PRO A 25 8.95 -40.34 -12.47
N LYS A 26 9.81 -39.37 -12.10
CA LYS A 26 10.57 -39.43 -10.85
C LYS A 26 9.85 -38.80 -9.65
N CYS A 27 9.08 -37.71 -9.83
CA CYS A 27 8.45 -37.00 -8.71
C CYS A 27 6.94 -36.80 -8.86
N GLY A 28 6.33 -37.30 -9.93
CA GLY A 28 4.90 -37.20 -10.18
C GLY A 28 4.39 -35.79 -10.48
N TYR A 29 5.27 -34.82 -10.72
CA TYR A 29 4.88 -33.44 -10.98
C TYR A 29 4.31 -33.28 -12.39
N ASP A 30 3.10 -32.72 -12.50
CA ASP A 30 2.44 -32.44 -13.78
C ASP A 30 2.92 -31.08 -14.33
N MET A 31 3.47 -31.07 -15.54
CA MET A 31 3.93 -29.85 -16.22
C MET A 31 3.27 -29.72 -17.60
N LYS A 32 2.86 -28.50 -17.94
CA LYS A 32 2.31 -28.16 -19.25
C LYS A 32 3.38 -27.42 -20.04
N LEU A 33 3.81 -27.97 -21.14
CA LEU A 33 4.77 -27.32 -22.02
C LEU A 33 4.05 -26.28 -22.89
N ALA A 34 4.46 -25.02 -22.74
CA ALA A 34 4.03 -23.96 -23.63
C ALA A 34 4.63 -24.20 -25.03
N GLY A 35 3.77 -24.34 -26.03
CA GLY A 35 4.20 -24.36 -27.43
C GLY A 35 4.88 -23.03 -27.77
N SER A 36 6.08 -23.08 -28.29
CA SER A 36 6.81 -21.92 -28.77
C SER A 36 6.14 -21.34 -30.00
N THR A 37 5.44 -20.21 -29.84
CA THR A 37 5.19 -19.29 -30.95
C THR A 37 5.73 -17.93 -30.51
N SER A 38 6.75 -17.50 -31.20
CA SER A 38 7.37 -16.19 -31.11
C SER A 38 6.38 -15.10 -31.48
N ALA A 39 6.02 -14.22 -30.53
CA ALA A 39 5.69 -12.81 -30.79
C ALA A 39 5.67 -12.07 -29.46
N GLN A 40 6.50 -11.07 -29.37
CA GLN A 40 6.53 -10.03 -28.37
C GLN A 40 5.15 -9.37 -28.24
N THR A 41 4.71 -9.09 -27.03
CA THR A 41 4.32 -7.76 -26.56
C THR A 41 3.62 -7.87 -25.20
N SER A 42 4.09 -7.06 -24.23
CA SER A 42 3.38 -6.45 -23.11
C SER A 42 2.79 -7.36 -22.02
N SER A 43 3.50 -7.43 -20.93
CA SER A 43 3.05 -7.37 -19.53
C SER A 43 1.54 -7.48 -19.29
N ALA A 44 1.06 -8.70 -19.15
CA ALA A 44 -0.07 -9.00 -18.28
C ALA A 44 0.30 -10.26 -17.52
N ASN A 45 0.80 -10.07 -16.30
CA ASN A 45 1.01 -11.14 -15.33
C ASN A 45 -0.34 -11.77 -14.98
N SER A 46 -0.82 -12.69 -15.82
CA SER A 46 -1.81 -13.68 -15.42
C SER A 46 -1.11 -14.71 -14.54
N PHE A 47 -0.91 -14.35 -13.30
CA PHE A 47 -0.52 -15.26 -12.26
C PHE A 47 -1.71 -16.18 -11.98
N SER A 48 -1.82 -17.28 -12.72
CA SER A 48 -2.68 -18.40 -12.35
C SER A 48 -2.10 -19.03 -11.10
N GLY A 49 -2.44 -18.42 -9.97
CA GLY A 49 -2.01 -18.78 -8.63
C GLY A 49 -2.86 -19.92 -8.13
N ASN A 50 -2.22 -20.97 -7.73
CA ASN A 50 -2.61 -21.90 -6.70
C ASN A 50 -3.37 -21.15 -5.59
N SER A 51 -4.68 -21.38 -5.50
CA SER A 51 -5.56 -20.78 -4.51
C SER A 51 -5.29 -21.37 -3.13
N LYS A 52 -4.12 -21.03 -2.56
CA LYS A 52 -3.98 -21.01 -1.10
C LYS A 52 -4.94 -19.92 -0.63
N LYS A 53 -6.01 -20.30 0.05
CA LYS A 53 -6.89 -19.37 0.80
C LYS A 53 -6.00 -18.38 1.55
N ARG A 54 -5.76 -17.19 0.94
CA ARG A 54 -5.08 -16.10 1.63
C ARG A 54 -5.98 -15.72 2.79
N LYS A 55 -5.52 -15.95 4.00
CA LYS A 55 -6.14 -15.39 5.19
C LYS A 55 -6.17 -13.88 4.93
N THR A 56 -7.32 -13.34 4.64
CA THR A 56 -7.51 -11.90 4.52
C THR A 56 -7.08 -11.30 5.85
N ALA A 57 -6.09 -10.41 5.81
CA ALA A 57 -5.64 -9.70 7.00
C ALA A 57 -6.89 -9.10 7.69
N PRO A 58 -7.12 -9.36 8.98
CA PRO A 58 -8.38 -9.05 9.66
C PRO A 58 -8.78 -7.56 9.62
N LEU A 59 -7.84 -6.67 9.26
CA LEU A 59 -8.03 -5.23 9.16
C LEU A 59 -7.94 -4.69 7.71
N ALA A 60 -8.02 -5.58 6.69
CA ALA A 60 -7.99 -5.16 5.29
C ALA A 60 -9.09 -4.14 4.91
N PRO A 61 -10.38 -4.29 5.34
CA PRO A 61 -11.42 -3.31 5.00
C PRO A 61 -11.16 -1.94 5.66
N TRP A 62 -10.67 -1.92 6.89
CA TRP A 62 -10.31 -0.68 7.59
C TRP A 62 -9.27 0.14 6.82
N LYS A 63 -8.17 -0.47 6.38
CA LYS A 63 -7.11 0.22 5.61
C LYS A 63 -7.63 0.84 4.33
N LEU A 64 -8.58 0.19 3.67
CA LEU A 64 -9.19 0.72 2.46
C LEU A 64 -10.02 1.96 2.76
N VAL A 65 -10.92 1.87 3.73
CA VAL A 65 -11.83 2.97 4.10
C VAL A 65 -11.03 4.17 4.62
N SER A 66 -10.12 3.95 5.55
CA SER A 66 -9.23 4.97 6.11
C SER A 66 -8.35 5.63 5.03
N GLY A 67 -7.79 4.84 4.10
CA GLY A 67 -6.98 5.36 3.02
C GLY A 67 -7.75 6.24 2.05
N ILE A 68 -8.92 5.80 1.60
CA ILE A 68 -9.80 6.59 0.71
C ILE A 68 -10.26 7.87 1.41
N LEU A 69 -10.69 7.76 2.66
CA LEU A 69 -11.14 8.92 3.44
C LEU A 69 -10.01 9.93 3.63
N SER A 70 -8.78 9.47 3.92
CA SER A 70 -7.60 10.35 4.03
C SER A 70 -7.28 11.08 2.72
N MET A 71 -7.48 10.43 1.56
CA MET A 71 -7.30 11.08 0.25
C MET A 71 -8.35 12.17 -0.01
N ILE A 72 -9.60 11.94 0.39
CA ILE A 72 -10.67 12.95 0.27
C ILE A 72 -10.38 14.13 1.21
N LEU A 73 -10.05 13.83 2.45
CA LEU A 73 -9.74 14.84 3.46
C LEU A 73 -8.50 15.65 3.12
N PHE A 74 -7.53 15.08 2.39
CA PHE A 74 -6.38 15.81 1.87
C PHE A 74 -6.80 17.06 1.09
N ILE A 75 -7.82 16.97 0.24
CA ILE A 75 -8.31 18.11 -0.55
C ILE A 75 -8.86 19.19 0.39
N VAL A 76 -9.67 18.81 1.37
CA VAL A 76 -10.26 19.73 2.35
C VAL A 76 -9.16 20.44 3.15
N VAL A 77 -8.21 19.68 3.71
CA VAL A 77 -7.08 20.22 4.50
C VAL A 77 -6.21 21.14 3.65
N SER A 78 -5.97 20.81 2.38
CA SER A 78 -5.20 21.66 1.47
C SER A 78 -5.87 23.02 1.25
N PHE A 79 -7.19 23.07 1.03
CA PHE A 79 -7.93 24.32 0.91
C PHE A 79 -7.89 25.15 2.19
N GLN A 80 -8.13 24.51 3.34
CA GLN A 80 -8.06 25.20 4.64
C GLN A 80 -6.66 25.75 4.92
N SER A 81 -5.60 24.98 4.59
CA SER A 81 -4.22 25.42 4.76
C SER A 81 -3.85 26.60 3.85
N CYS A 82 -4.34 26.62 2.61
CA CYS A 82 -4.17 27.74 1.72
C CYS A 82 -4.89 28.99 2.26
N ALA A 83 -6.10 28.84 2.78
CA ALA A 83 -6.85 29.95 3.38
C ALA A 83 -6.15 30.50 4.62
N ALA A 84 -5.66 29.62 5.51
CA ALA A 84 -4.89 29.99 6.70
C ALA A 84 -3.59 30.71 6.33
N GLY A 85 -2.87 30.21 5.31
CA GLY A 85 -1.65 30.85 4.81
C GLY A 85 -1.90 32.24 4.24
N ALA A 86 -2.97 32.42 3.45
CA ALA A 86 -3.38 33.72 2.93
C ALA A 86 -3.76 34.69 4.07
N TYR A 87 -4.52 34.24 5.04
CA TYR A 87 -4.87 35.03 6.22
C TYR A 87 -3.62 35.48 6.99
N ASN A 88 -2.67 34.57 7.27
CA ASN A 88 -1.44 34.89 7.98
C ASN A 88 -0.59 35.90 7.21
N ALA A 89 -0.53 35.78 5.87
CA ALA A 89 0.19 36.73 5.02
C ALA A 89 -0.43 38.14 5.08
N LEU A 90 -1.77 38.24 5.06
CA LEU A 90 -2.48 39.52 5.15
C LEU A 90 -2.41 40.14 6.54
N SER A 91 -2.47 39.32 7.58
CA SER A 91 -2.43 39.76 8.98
C SER A 91 -1.03 40.07 9.50
N ASN A 92 0.00 39.68 8.73
CA ASN A 92 1.43 39.83 9.09
C ASN A 92 1.74 39.35 10.53
N ASN A 93 1.06 38.28 10.99
CA ASN A 93 1.15 37.75 12.35
C ASN A 93 2.33 36.79 12.58
N GLY A 94 3.09 36.45 11.53
CA GLY A 94 4.25 35.56 11.60
C GLY A 94 3.94 34.10 11.88
N GLU A 95 2.68 33.69 11.90
CA GLU A 95 2.31 32.30 12.12
C GLU A 95 2.56 31.41 10.89
N SER A 96 3.03 30.18 11.16
CA SER A 96 3.35 29.17 10.13
C SER A 96 2.26 28.11 9.96
N SER A 97 1.06 28.34 10.51
CA SER A 97 -0.02 27.35 10.50
C SER A 97 -0.46 26.92 9.10
N GLY A 98 -0.44 27.83 8.12
CA GLY A 98 -0.73 27.52 6.72
C GLY A 98 0.28 26.52 6.12
N SER A 99 1.58 26.75 6.33
CA SER A 99 2.64 25.83 5.87
C SER A 99 2.61 24.48 6.61
N GLY A 100 2.32 24.51 7.91
CA GLY A 100 2.14 23.32 8.72
C GLY A 100 1.01 22.42 8.22
N GLY A 101 -0.11 23.04 7.83
CA GLY A 101 -1.25 22.32 7.27
C GLY A 101 -0.97 21.69 5.91
N ILE A 102 -0.16 22.33 5.05
CA ILE A 102 0.25 21.74 3.76
C ILE A 102 1.15 20.52 4.00
N ILE A 103 2.11 20.59 4.92
CA ILE A 103 2.95 19.46 5.29
C ILE A 103 2.10 18.29 5.81
N LEU A 104 1.15 18.57 6.71
CA LEU A 104 0.20 17.58 7.21
C LEU A 104 -0.60 16.94 6.07
N ALA A 105 -1.12 17.76 5.15
CA ALA A 105 -1.90 17.29 4.00
C ALA A 105 -1.09 16.33 3.11
N ILE A 106 0.17 16.65 2.79
CA ILE A 106 1.05 15.79 1.98
C ILE A 106 1.33 14.45 2.69
N LEU A 107 1.60 14.48 4.00
CA LEU A 107 1.81 13.27 4.80
C LEU A 107 0.53 12.42 4.87
N MET A 108 -0.63 13.07 4.99
CA MET A 108 -1.93 12.41 5.02
C MET A 108 -2.27 11.75 3.67
N LEU A 109 -1.96 12.40 2.55
CA LEU A 109 -2.09 11.82 1.21
C LEU A 109 -1.19 10.60 1.04
N SER A 110 0.09 10.76 1.39
CA SER A 110 1.08 9.67 1.31
C SER A 110 0.66 8.47 2.17
N GLY A 111 0.20 8.71 3.39
CA GLY A 111 -0.34 7.68 4.29
C GLY A 111 -1.59 7.01 3.70
N GLY A 112 -2.49 7.77 3.11
CA GLY A 112 -3.68 7.26 2.42
C GLY A 112 -3.33 6.31 1.27
N ILE A 113 -2.40 6.71 0.40
CA ILE A 113 -1.91 5.88 -0.72
C ILE A 113 -1.29 4.58 -0.20
N VAL A 114 -0.39 4.66 0.78
CA VAL A 114 0.25 3.49 1.39
C VAL A 114 -0.79 2.57 2.04
N SER A 115 -1.81 3.13 2.69
CA SER A 115 -2.89 2.36 3.32
C SER A 115 -3.65 1.51 2.30
N VAL A 116 -4.05 2.10 1.18
CA VAL A 116 -4.73 1.39 0.08
C VAL A 116 -3.81 0.39 -0.60
N ALA A 117 -2.58 0.76 -0.89
CA ALA A 117 -1.61 -0.10 -1.57
C ALA A 117 -1.26 -1.35 -0.75
N THR A 118 -1.14 -1.21 0.59
CA THR A 118 -0.73 -2.29 1.49
C THR A 118 -1.89 -3.07 2.09
N ARG A 119 -3.15 -2.78 1.71
CA ARG A 119 -4.34 -3.43 2.29
C ARG A 119 -4.34 -4.96 2.20
N LYS A 120 -3.78 -5.52 1.11
CA LYS A 120 -3.67 -6.96 0.85
C LYS A 120 -2.33 -7.55 1.26
N SER A 121 -1.40 -6.73 1.71
CA SER A 121 -0.07 -7.18 2.10
C SER A 121 -0.08 -7.69 3.53
N GLU A 122 0.34 -8.93 3.73
CA GLU A 122 0.58 -9.51 5.05
C GLU A 122 1.93 -9.05 5.66
N ARG A 123 2.73 -8.29 4.88
CA ARG A 123 4.02 -7.79 5.34
C ARG A 123 3.84 -6.66 6.35
N ASN A 124 4.55 -6.77 7.47
CA ASN A 124 4.56 -5.74 8.53
C ASN A 124 5.11 -4.39 8.07
N GLY A 125 5.91 -4.34 6.99
CA GLY A 125 6.49 -3.11 6.47
C GLY A 125 5.48 -2.03 6.10
N GLY A 126 4.32 -2.41 5.53
CA GLY A 126 3.23 -1.46 5.24
C GLY A 126 2.64 -0.83 6.50
N ASN A 127 2.47 -1.61 7.58
CA ASN A 127 1.97 -1.09 8.85
C ASN A 127 2.98 -0.14 9.50
N ILE A 128 4.28 -0.46 9.44
CA ILE A 128 5.35 0.41 9.94
C ILE A 128 5.37 1.73 9.19
N ALA A 129 5.28 1.71 7.85
CA ALA A 129 5.22 2.92 7.04
C ALA A 129 4.01 3.80 7.41
N LEU A 130 2.84 3.21 7.66
CA LEU A 130 1.64 3.93 8.10
C LEU A 130 1.82 4.58 9.47
N ILE A 131 2.44 3.87 10.42
CA ILE A 131 2.73 4.41 11.76
C ILE A 131 3.64 5.63 11.65
N VAL A 132 4.69 5.55 10.84
CA VAL A 132 5.64 6.65 10.65
C VAL A 132 4.96 7.83 9.96
N LEU A 133 4.26 7.63 8.85
CA LEU A 133 3.63 8.71 8.08
C LEU A 133 2.53 9.42 8.88
N PHE A 134 1.59 8.68 9.45
CA PHE A 134 0.51 9.26 10.24
C PHE A 134 0.98 9.79 11.60
N GLY A 135 2.02 9.18 12.19
CA GLY A 135 2.66 9.67 13.40
C GLY A 135 3.34 11.02 13.19
N LEU A 136 4.14 11.16 12.12
CA LEU A 136 4.75 12.43 11.73
C LEU A 136 3.69 13.48 11.38
N ALA A 137 2.65 13.11 10.64
CA ALA A 137 1.54 14.01 10.30
C ALA A 137 0.86 14.55 11.56
N SER A 138 0.57 13.68 12.53
CA SER A 138 -0.01 14.07 13.81
C SER A 138 0.91 15.00 14.59
N PHE A 139 2.20 14.65 14.69
CA PHE A 139 3.19 15.45 15.41
C PHE A 139 3.31 16.87 14.82
N PHE A 140 3.53 16.98 13.51
CA PHE A 140 3.61 18.29 12.86
C PHE A 140 2.30 19.05 12.93
N GLY A 141 1.16 18.36 12.82
CA GLY A 141 -0.16 18.97 12.94
C GLY A 141 -0.36 19.64 14.30
N PHE A 142 -0.01 18.99 15.40
CA PHE A 142 -0.13 19.57 16.74
C PHE A 142 0.90 20.69 17.01
N VAL A 143 2.14 20.53 16.55
CA VAL A 143 3.22 21.53 16.79
C VAL A 143 2.99 22.82 16.00
N LEU A 144 2.48 22.70 14.77
CA LEU A 144 2.32 23.83 13.85
C LEU A 144 0.87 24.37 13.78
N ALA A 145 -0.02 23.91 14.65
CA ALA A 145 -1.43 24.34 14.65
C ALA A 145 -1.59 25.85 14.90
N GLY A 146 -0.72 26.45 15.75
CA GLY A 146 -0.81 27.86 16.11
C GLY A 146 -2.21 28.25 16.59
N SER A 147 -2.74 29.36 16.08
CA SER A 147 -4.11 29.85 16.38
C SER A 147 -5.22 29.09 15.65
N PHE A 148 -4.90 28.23 14.68
CA PHE A 148 -5.88 27.49 13.90
C PHE A 148 -6.20 26.13 14.52
N THR A 149 -7.28 26.09 15.30
CA THR A 149 -7.76 24.88 16.00
C THR A 149 -8.18 23.75 15.05
N ASP A 150 -8.57 24.07 13.83
CA ASP A 150 -8.93 23.10 12.78
C ASP A 150 -7.81 22.10 12.51
N LEU A 151 -6.56 22.57 12.55
CA LEU A 151 -5.38 21.72 12.31
C LEU A 151 -5.26 20.62 13.39
N ASN A 152 -5.68 20.91 14.62
CA ASN A 152 -5.71 19.92 15.70
C ASN A 152 -6.70 18.78 15.42
N VAL A 153 -7.83 19.07 14.77
CA VAL A 153 -8.82 18.03 14.40
C VAL A 153 -8.20 17.06 13.39
N TRP A 154 -7.49 17.58 12.38
CA TRP A 154 -6.83 16.75 11.38
C TRP A 154 -5.63 15.98 11.94
N ALA A 155 -4.87 16.61 12.83
CA ALA A 155 -3.78 15.95 13.56
C ALA A 155 -4.32 14.79 14.42
N PHE A 156 -5.46 14.97 15.09
CA PHE A 156 -6.12 13.91 15.85
C PHE A 156 -6.59 12.76 14.95
N TRP A 157 -7.14 13.07 13.77
CA TRP A 157 -7.48 12.04 12.78
C TRP A 157 -6.26 11.20 12.39
N CYS A 158 -5.11 11.85 12.13
CA CYS A 158 -3.86 11.15 11.84
C CYS A 158 -3.40 10.28 13.02
N LEU A 159 -3.54 10.78 14.26
CA LEU A 159 -3.21 10.03 15.47
C LEU A 159 -4.03 8.74 15.57
N VAL A 160 -5.35 8.81 15.35
CA VAL A 160 -6.23 7.63 15.36
C VAL A 160 -5.77 6.61 14.31
N ASN A 161 -5.42 7.06 13.09
CA ASN A 161 -4.91 6.18 12.05
C ASN A 161 -3.57 5.54 12.42
N ALA A 162 -2.66 6.27 13.08
CA ALA A 162 -1.40 5.73 13.57
C ALA A 162 -1.63 4.65 14.64
N VAL A 163 -2.52 4.89 15.61
CA VAL A 163 -2.88 3.90 16.64
C VAL A 163 -3.47 2.64 16.02
N LEU A 164 -4.36 2.78 15.04
CA LEU A 164 -4.96 1.63 14.36
C LEU A 164 -3.94 0.85 13.52
N ALA A 165 -2.94 1.52 12.95
CA ALA A 165 -1.82 0.86 12.30
C ALA A 165 -0.94 0.08 13.29
N ILE A 166 -0.76 0.59 14.52
CA ILE A 166 -0.07 -0.13 15.61
C ILE A 166 -0.86 -1.38 16.00
N VAL A 167 -2.18 -1.24 16.22
CA VAL A 167 -3.06 -2.38 16.54
C VAL A 167 -3.00 -3.44 15.44
N ALA A 168 -3.01 -3.01 14.16
CA ALA A 168 -2.86 -3.91 13.02
C ALA A 168 -1.52 -4.65 13.03
N LEU A 169 -0.43 -3.96 13.38
CA LEU A 169 0.91 -4.54 13.48
C LEU A 169 0.99 -5.58 14.61
N VAL A 170 0.44 -5.26 15.78
CA VAL A 170 0.43 -6.18 16.95
C VAL A 170 -0.41 -7.42 16.67
N LYS A 171 -1.58 -7.25 16.05
CA LYS A 171 -2.47 -8.37 15.73
C LYS A 171 -1.93 -9.29 14.62
N ASN A 172 -0.99 -8.79 13.81
CA ASN A 172 -0.37 -9.54 12.72
C ASN A 172 0.97 -10.21 13.13
N ARG A 173 1.37 -10.07 14.40
CA ARG A 173 2.50 -10.78 15.01
C ARG A 173 2.08 -12.13 15.55
#